data_cc8ffbc7935519b7e71182a30eb6730a
#
_entry.id   cc8ffbc7935519b7e71182a30eb6730a
#
_cell.length_a   1.000
_cell.length_b   1.000
_cell.length_c   1.000
_cell.angle_alpha   90.00
_cell.angle_beta   90.00
_cell.angle_gamma   90.00
#
_symmetry.space_group_name_H-M   'P 1'
#
loop_
_entity.id
_entity.type
_entity.pdbx_description
1 polymer ?
#
loop_
_entity_poly.entity_id
_entity_poly.type
_entity_poly.pdbx_seq_one_letter_code
_entity_poly.pdbx_strand_id
1 'polypeptide(L)'
;MQLYRELLKEIPASRLLVMGDSAGGGFTLALAQQLRDDSLALPRHLVLISPWVDVMGGDPSLQERDNWLTIDVLQQYGTAWAGQLDVSDPTISPLYGDMKGLPPTDLFTGTWEVFYTDVCKTFDKMKAAGVDARLHVAEKMGHVYPLWPSPEGRKARREIAEIINHISESPSI
;
A
#
# COMPACT_ATOMS: atom_id res chain seq x y z
N MET A 1 14.97 1.37 -5.37
CA MET A 1 16.18 0.87 -4.67
C MET A 1 17.30 1.91 -4.60
N GLN A 2 17.82 2.44 -5.71
CA GLN A 2 18.96 3.39 -5.69
C GLN A 2 18.67 4.63 -4.84
N LEU A 3 17.54 5.31 -5.05
CA LEU A 3 17.15 6.48 -4.26
C LEU A 3 17.06 6.18 -2.76
N TYR A 4 16.48 5.03 -2.39
CA TYR A 4 16.37 4.64 -0.98
C TYR A 4 17.75 4.45 -0.34
N ARG A 5 18.70 3.80 -1.04
CA ARG A 5 20.09 3.67 -0.59
C ARG A 5 20.79 5.02 -0.39
N GLU A 6 20.52 6.00 -1.27
CA GLU A 6 21.06 7.36 -1.11
C GLU A 6 20.44 8.06 0.11
N LEU A 7 19.12 7.94 0.31
CA LEU A 7 18.45 8.50 1.49
C LEU A 7 19.01 7.95 2.81
N LEU A 8 19.35 6.65 2.86
CA LEU A 8 19.92 6.03 4.05
C LEU A 8 21.31 6.58 4.45
N LYS A 9 22.03 7.27 3.55
CA LYS A 9 23.27 7.95 3.88
C LYS A 9 23.06 9.22 4.69
N GLU A 10 21.90 9.84 4.55
CA GLU A 10 21.53 11.13 5.16
C GLU A 10 20.56 10.96 6.33
N ILE A 11 19.65 9.98 6.22
CA ILE A 11 18.51 9.81 7.14
C ILE A 11 18.44 8.36 7.59
N PRO A 12 18.46 8.08 8.89
CA PRO A 12 18.26 6.70 9.37
C PRO A 12 16.88 6.17 9.02
N ALA A 13 16.79 4.90 8.66
CA ALA A 13 15.54 4.24 8.26
C ALA A 13 14.43 4.37 9.32
N SER A 14 14.81 4.42 10.60
CA SER A 14 13.89 4.64 11.73
C SER A 14 13.17 6.01 11.71
N ARG A 15 13.59 6.93 10.85
CA ARG A 15 12.96 8.23 10.63
C ARG A 15 12.25 8.32 9.27
N LEU A 16 12.26 7.25 8.49
CA LEU A 16 11.58 7.19 7.19
C LEU A 16 10.19 6.56 7.33
N LEU A 17 9.21 7.20 6.74
CA LEU A 17 7.91 6.66 6.41
C LEU A 17 7.81 6.63 4.90
N VAL A 18 7.31 5.50 4.34
CA VAL A 18 7.02 5.42 2.91
C VAL A 18 5.51 5.31 2.74
N MET A 19 4.96 6.17 1.89
CA MET A 19 3.54 6.24 1.63
C MET A 19 3.29 6.25 0.13
N GLY A 20 2.22 5.59 -0.30
CA GLY A 20 1.77 5.61 -1.68
C GLY A 20 0.28 5.35 -1.81
N ASP A 21 -0.30 5.90 -2.87
CA ASP A 21 -1.68 5.68 -3.25
C ASP A 21 -1.76 4.87 -4.56
N SER A 22 -2.80 4.06 -4.71
CA SER A 22 -3.08 3.29 -5.92
C SER A 22 -1.87 2.43 -6.35
N ALA A 23 -1.36 2.61 -7.57
CA ALA A 23 -0.13 1.98 -8.05
C ALA A 23 1.08 2.31 -7.16
N GLY A 24 1.17 3.54 -6.61
CA GLY A 24 2.20 3.94 -5.65
C GLY A 24 2.09 3.17 -4.33
N GLY A 25 0.89 2.80 -3.89
CA GLY A 25 0.65 1.94 -2.73
C GLY A 25 1.15 0.51 -2.96
N GLY A 26 0.85 -0.08 -4.13
CA GLY A 26 1.39 -1.37 -4.55
C GLY A 26 2.92 -1.34 -4.63
N PHE A 27 3.47 -0.32 -5.28
CA PHE A 27 4.92 -0.12 -5.36
C PHE A 27 5.59 0.02 -3.98
N THR A 28 4.96 0.73 -3.04
CA THR A 28 5.46 0.87 -1.66
C THR A 28 5.57 -0.48 -0.97
N LEU A 29 4.57 -1.36 -1.13
CA LEU A 29 4.59 -2.69 -0.56
C LEU A 29 5.66 -3.57 -1.21
N ALA A 30 5.75 -3.58 -2.55
CA ALA A 30 6.79 -4.31 -3.29
C ALA A 30 8.20 -3.82 -2.91
N LEU A 31 8.39 -2.51 -2.78
CA LEU A 31 9.65 -1.93 -2.31
C LEU A 31 10.02 -2.44 -0.92
N ALA A 32 9.08 -2.45 0.03
CA ALA A 32 9.36 -2.91 1.39
C ALA A 32 9.74 -4.40 1.44
N GLN A 33 9.07 -5.25 0.64
CA GLN A 33 9.43 -6.66 0.49
C GLN A 33 10.86 -6.80 -0.06
N GLN A 34 11.19 -6.07 -1.11
CA GLN A 34 12.52 -6.13 -1.72
C GLN A 34 13.62 -5.57 -0.80
N LEU A 35 13.35 -4.51 -0.04
CA LEU A 35 14.30 -3.98 0.95
C LEU A 35 14.62 -5.03 2.02
N ARG A 36 13.60 -5.73 2.53
CA ARG A 36 13.77 -6.83 3.47
C ARG A 36 14.60 -7.96 2.87
N ASP A 37 14.29 -8.39 1.65
CA ASP A 37 14.96 -9.52 0.98
C ASP A 37 16.41 -9.20 0.67
N ASP A 38 16.72 -7.94 0.36
CA ASP A 38 18.07 -7.41 0.21
C ASP A 38 18.77 -7.14 1.57
N SER A 39 18.13 -7.44 2.71
CA SER A 39 18.65 -7.16 4.07
C SER A 39 19.00 -5.69 4.30
N LEU A 40 18.28 -4.77 3.64
CA LEU A 40 18.41 -3.34 3.88
C LEU A 40 17.53 -2.90 5.06
N ALA A 41 17.94 -1.83 5.73
CA ALA A 41 17.15 -1.25 6.80
C ALA A 41 15.78 -0.80 6.28
N LEU A 42 14.70 -1.30 6.89
CA LEU A 42 13.34 -1.01 6.51
C LEU A 42 12.89 0.37 7.03
N PRO A 43 12.00 1.07 6.33
CA PRO A 43 11.38 2.27 6.85
C PRO A 43 10.61 1.95 8.14
N ARG A 44 10.44 2.95 8.99
CA ARG A 44 9.74 2.78 10.26
C ARG A 44 8.27 2.42 10.09
N HIS A 45 7.64 2.87 9.01
CA HIS A 45 6.21 2.70 8.79
C HIS A 45 5.84 2.77 7.30
N LEU A 46 4.76 2.07 6.93
CA LEU A 46 4.15 2.17 5.61
C LEU A 46 2.72 2.72 5.73
N VAL A 47 2.33 3.59 4.81
CA VAL A 47 0.94 4.02 4.63
C VAL A 47 0.51 3.74 3.20
N LEU A 48 -0.45 2.83 3.05
CA LEU A 48 -0.94 2.35 1.76
C LEU A 48 -2.37 2.83 1.55
N ILE A 49 -2.58 3.70 0.56
CA ILE A 49 -3.90 4.26 0.27
C ILE A 49 -4.46 3.59 -0.98
N SER A 50 -5.55 2.83 -0.85
CA SER A 50 -6.16 2.08 -1.96
C SER A 50 -5.12 1.37 -2.83
N PRO A 51 -4.20 0.57 -2.24
CA PRO A 51 -3.04 0.07 -2.97
C PRO A 51 -3.44 -0.94 -4.05
N TRP A 52 -2.88 -0.77 -5.27
CA TRP A 52 -3.00 -1.76 -6.33
C TRP A 52 -1.95 -2.85 -6.13
N VAL A 53 -2.33 -3.92 -5.42
CA VAL A 53 -1.44 -4.98 -4.92
C VAL A 53 -1.44 -6.25 -5.78
N ASP A 54 -2.40 -6.39 -6.68
CA ASP A 54 -2.49 -7.43 -7.71
C ASP A 54 -2.83 -6.76 -9.03
N VAL A 55 -1.90 -6.82 -9.99
CA VAL A 55 -2.09 -6.12 -11.27
C VAL A 55 -3.13 -6.79 -12.18
N MET A 56 -3.49 -8.04 -11.89
CA MET A 56 -4.58 -8.76 -12.55
C MET A 56 -5.82 -8.88 -11.66
N GLY A 57 -5.77 -8.33 -10.45
CA GLY A 57 -6.85 -8.34 -9.48
C GLY A 57 -7.98 -7.38 -9.79
N GLY A 58 -8.76 -7.12 -8.75
CA GLY A 58 -9.97 -6.32 -8.79
C GLY A 58 -11.22 -7.18 -8.64
N ASP A 59 -12.19 -6.68 -7.90
CA ASP A 59 -13.44 -7.37 -7.65
C ASP A 59 -14.51 -6.93 -8.67
N PRO A 60 -14.91 -7.82 -9.63
CA PRO A 60 -15.90 -7.48 -10.64
C PRO A 60 -17.27 -7.08 -10.06
N SER A 61 -17.62 -7.55 -8.86
CA SER A 61 -18.88 -7.20 -8.20
C SER A 61 -18.93 -5.73 -7.74
N LEU A 62 -17.77 -5.08 -7.67
CA LEU A 62 -17.63 -3.68 -7.29
C LEU A 62 -17.48 -2.75 -8.50
N GLN A 63 -17.31 -3.29 -9.71
CA GLN A 63 -17.04 -2.51 -10.92
C GLN A 63 -18.08 -1.41 -11.19
N GLU A 64 -19.37 -1.69 -10.98
CA GLU A 64 -20.43 -0.69 -11.20
C GLU A 64 -20.46 0.42 -10.14
N ARG A 65 -19.80 0.21 -8.99
CA ARG A 65 -19.72 1.18 -7.89
C ARG A 65 -18.46 2.02 -7.95
N ASP A 66 -17.43 1.53 -8.62
CA ASP A 66 -16.19 2.27 -8.83
C ASP A 66 -16.33 3.21 -10.03
N ASN A 67 -16.42 4.50 -9.74
CA ASN A 67 -16.59 5.53 -10.77
C ASN A 67 -15.28 5.94 -11.47
N TRP A 68 -14.14 5.39 -11.04
CA TRP A 68 -12.81 5.81 -11.50
C TRP A 68 -12.08 4.73 -12.27
N LEU A 69 -12.19 3.48 -11.81
CA LEU A 69 -11.36 2.39 -12.28
C LEU A 69 -12.17 1.39 -13.10
N THR A 70 -11.56 0.87 -14.14
CA THR A 70 -12.11 -0.20 -14.97
C THR A 70 -11.14 -1.36 -14.96
N ILE A 71 -11.58 -2.54 -14.50
CA ILE A 71 -10.73 -3.72 -14.30
C ILE A 71 -10.00 -4.10 -15.58
N ASP A 72 -10.69 -4.16 -16.72
CA ASP A 72 -10.07 -4.51 -18.01
C ASP A 72 -8.92 -3.57 -18.40
N VAL A 73 -9.07 -2.26 -18.12
CA VAL A 73 -8.04 -1.26 -18.39
C VAL A 73 -6.86 -1.42 -17.42
N LEU A 74 -7.15 -1.67 -16.14
CA LEU A 74 -6.11 -1.94 -15.13
C LEU A 74 -5.28 -3.16 -15.50
N GLN A 75 -5.90 -4.26 -15.93
CA GLN A 75 -5.20 -5.49 -16.33
C GLN A 75 -4.33 -5.28 -17.58
N GLN A 76 -4.74 -4.42 -18.52
CA GLN A 76 -3.89 -4.02 -19.66
C GLN A 76 -2.65 -3.25 -19.16
N TYR A 77 -2.81 -2.29 -18.26
CA TYR A 77 -1.67 -1.58 -17.65
C TYR A 77 -0.81 -2.51 -16.81
N GLY A 78 -1.41 -3.44 -16.06
CA GLY A 78 -0.70 -4.44 -15.28
C GLY A 78 0.17 -5.35 -16.15
N THR A 79 -0.37 -5.82 -17.26
CA THR A 79 0.38 -6.62 -18.24
C THR A 79 1.54 -5.81 -18.85
N ALA A 80 1.30 -4.55 -19.22
CA ALA A 80 2.35 -3.67 -19.73
C ALA A 80 3.43 -3.37 -18.68
N TRP A 81 3.06 -3.20 -17.42
CA TRP A 81 3.99 -3.01 -16.30
C TRP A 81 4.83 -4.25 -16.05
N ALA A 82 4.25 -5.44 -16.09
CA ALA A 82 4.95 -6.71 -15.89
C ALA A 82 6.03 -6.96 -16.96
N GLY A 83 5.81 -6.52 -18.20
CA GLY A 83 6.75 -6.68 -19.29
C GLY A 83 7.04 -8.15 -19.61
N GLN A 84 8.20 -8.65 -19.21
CA GLN A 84 8.61 -10.04 -19.39
C GLN A 84 8.45 -10.90 -18.12
N LEU A 85 8.09 -10.27 -16.99
CA LEU A 85 7.88 -10.97 -15.72
C LEU A 85 6.48 -11.57 -15.68
N ASP A 86 6.30 -12.57 -14.81
CA ASP A 86 4.96 -13.08 -14.51
C ASP A 86 4.16 -11.98 -13.77
N VAL A 87 2.89 -11.83 -14.11
CA VAL A 87 2.02 -10.84 -13.46
C VAL A 87 1.83 -11.13 -11.97
N SER A 88 2.05 -12.36 -11.53
CA SER A 88 2.05 -12.78 -10.11
C SER A 88 3.42 -12.65 -9.43
N ASP A 89 4.46 -12.19 -10.13
CA ASP A 89 5.75 -11.90 -9.50
C ASP A 89 5.56 -10.87 -8.38
N PRO A 90 6.09 -11.08 -7.16
CA PRO A 90 5.91 -10.16 -6.04
C PRO A 90 6.42 -8.74 -6.29
N THR A 91 7.34 -8.53 -7.22
CA THR A 91 7.80 -7.20 -7.62
C THR A 91 6.78 -6.47 -8.50
N ILE A 92 5.82 -7.20 -9.07
CA ILE A 92 4.72 -6.73 -9.91
C ILE A 92 3.42 -6.70 -9.11
N SER A 93 3.07 -7.81 -8.47
CA SER A 93 1.88 -8.00 -7.64
C SER A 93 2.27 -8.37 -6.20
N PRO A 94 2.57 -7.39 -5.34
CA PRO A 94 3.08 -7.64 -3.99
C PRO A 94 2.12 -8.40 -3.07
N LEU A 95 0.86 -8.55 -3.43
CA LEU A 95 -0.08 -9.44 -2.75
C LEU A 95 0.45 -10.88 -2.68
N TYR A 96 1.20 -11.34 -3.68
CA TYR A 96 1.73 -12.70 -3.74
C TYR A 96 3.04 -12.89 -2.98
N GLY A 97 3.69 -11.79 -2.56
CA GLY A 97 4.93 -11.83 -1.79
C GLY A 97 4.75 -12.26 -0.33
N ASP A 98 5.87 -12.54 0.34
CA ASP A 98 5.90 -12.80 1.77
C ASP A 98 5.77 -11.50 2.55
N MET A 99 4.87 -11.47 3.55
CA MET A 99 4.61 -10.32 4.41
C MET A 99 5.46 -10.34 5.71
N LYS A 100 6.14 -11.44 6.00
CA LYS A 100 6.90 -11.57 7.24
C LYS A 100 8.01 -10.53 7.36
N GLY A 101 8.11 -9.90 8.52
CA GLY A 101 9.17 -8.95 8.84
C GLY A 101 8.99 -7.56 8.19
N LEU A 102 7.84 -7.29 7.58
CA LEU A 102 7.51 -5.95 7.08
C LEU A 102 7.29 -4.96 8.24
N PRO A 103 7.48 -3.65 7.99
CA PRO A 103 7.24 -2.61 8.99
C PRO A 103 5.76 -2.53 9.40
N PRO A 104 5.45 -1.87 10.53
CA PRO A 104 4.09 -1.44 10.84
C PRO A 104 3.45 -0.76 9.65
N THR A 105 2.18 -1.10 9.34
CA THR A 105 1.53 -0.68 8.10
C THR A 105 0.08 -0.29 8.35
N ASP A 106 -0.30 0.90 7.90
CA ASP A 106 -1.69 1.33 7.84
C ASP A 106 -2.21 1.27 6.38
N LEU A 107 -3.32 0.55 6.16
CA LEU A 107 -4.00 0.42 4.86
C LEU A 107 -5.32 1.19 4.90
N PHE A 108 -5.55 2.04 3.92
CA PHE A 108 -6.81 2.79 3.75
C PHE A 108 -7.51 2.31 2.50
N THR A 109 -8.82 2.01 2.59
CA THR A 109 -9.63 1.55 1.45
C THR A 109 -11.10 1.93 1.60
N GLY A 110 -11.78 2.14 0.50
CA GLY A 110 -13.22 2.35 0.46
C GLY A 110 -13.97 1.09 0.02
N THR A 111 -15.21 0.89 0.51
CA THR A 111 -15.99 -0.30 0.16
C THR A 111 -16.57 -0.27 -1.25
N TRP A 112 -16.38 0.81 -2.01
CA TRP A 112 -16.87 0.99 -3.39
C TRP A 112 -15.75 1.06 -4.43
N GLU A 113 -14.53 0.65 -4.07
CA GLU A 113 -13.43 0.54 -5.04
C GLU A 113 -13.16 -0.91 -5.42
N VAL A 114 -12.76 -1.15 -6.66
CA VAL A 114 -12.47 -2.49 -7.18
C VAL A 114 -11.33 -3.20 -6.45
N PHE A 115 -10.45 -2.45 -5.77
CA PHE A 115 -9.33 -3.02 -5.01
C PHE A 115 -9.69 -3.45 -3.58
N TYR A 116 -10.89 -3.15 -3.08
CA TYR A 116 -11.27 -3.41 -1.69
C TYR A 116 -10.98 -4.84 -1.24
N THR A 117 -11.40 -5.83 -2.04
CA THR A 117 -11.19 -7.25 -1.72
C THR A 117 -9.71 -7.62 -1.65
N ASP A 118 -8.86 -7.08 -2.54
CA ASP A 118 -7.43 -7.38 -2.56
C ASP A 118 -6.67 -6.64 -1.45
N VAL A 119 -7.12 -5.45 -1.06
CA VAL A 119 -6.61 -4.74 0.12
C VAL A 119 -6.92 -5.52 1.40
N CYS A 120 -8.14 -6.06 1.54
CA CYS A 120 -8.52 -6.92 2.67
C CYS A 120 -7.65 -8.19 2.72
N LYS A 121 -7.46 -8.88 1.59
CA LYS A 121 -6.56 -10.05 1.51
C LYS A 121 -5.12 -9.70 1.94
N THR A 122 -4.63 -8.54 1.51
CA THR A 122 -3.29 -8.04 1.89
C THR A 122 -3.19 -7.85 3.39
N PHE A 123 -4.17 -7.18 3.98
CA PHE A 123 -4.25 -6.99 5.43
C PHE A 123 -4.26 -8.32 6.19
N ASP A 124 -5.10 -9.29 5.76
CA ASP A 124 -5.18 -10.60 6.39
C ASP A 124 -3.85 -11.36 6.31
N LYS A 125 -3.16 -11.30 5.16
CA LYS A 125 -1.82 -11.89 5.00
C LYS A 125 -0.79 -11.22 5.91
N MET A 126 -0.82 -9.90 6.04
CA MET A 126 0.06 -9.16 6.96
C MET A 126 -0.19 -9.59 8.41
N LYS A 127 -1.45 -9.67 8.83
CA LYS A 127 -1.81 -10.13 10.19
C LYS A 127 -1.35 -11.57 10.45
N ALA A 128 -1.57 -12.47 9.49
CA ALA A 128 -1.12 -13.86 9.59
C ALA A 128 0.40 -14.00 9.67
N ALA A 129 1.14 -13.07 9.04
CA ALA A 129 2.60 -13.00 9.09
C ALA A 129 3.15 -12.28 10.34
N GLY A 130 2.28 -11.81 11.24
CA GLY A 130 2.67 -11.13 12.48
C GLY A 130 3.05 -9.65 12.31
N VAL A 131 2.71 -9.03 11.18
CA VAL A 131 2.91 -7.59 10.96
C VAL A 131 1.91 -6.79 11.81
N ASP A 132 2.38 -5.69 12.44
CA ASP A 132 1.49 -4.71 13.07
C ASP A 132 0.76 -3.92 11.96
N ALA A 133 -0.30 -4.52 11.42
CA ALA A 133 -1.11 -3.92 10.37
C ALA A 133 -2.44 -3.43 10.91
N ARG A 134 -2.91 -2.28 10.38
CA ARG A 134 -4.22 -1.68 10.66
C ARG A 134 -4.94 -1.41 9.35
N LEU A 135 -6.24 -1.69 9.31
CA LEU A 135 -7.10 -1.47 8.14
C LEU A 135 -8.15 -0.40 8.46
N HIS A 136 -8.10 0.69 7.70
CA HIS A 136 -9.03 1.81 7.77
C HIS A 136 -10.01 1.72 6.60
N VAL A 137 -11.23 1.25 6.89
CA VAL A 137 -12.29 1.07 5.89
C VAL A 137 -13.25 2.24 5.95
N ALA A 138 -13.54 2.84 4.80
CA ALA A 138 -14.56 3.87 4.66
C ALA A 138 -15.75 3.35 3.84
N GLU A 139 -16.92 3.26 4.51
CA GLU A 139 -18.16 2.81 3.91
C GLU A 139 -18.58 3.70 2.74
N LYS A 140 -18.92 3.07 1.59
CA LYS A 140 -19.41 3.72 0.38
C LYS A 140 -18.44 4.75 -0.23
N MET A 141 -17.19 4.71 0.17
CA MET A 141 -16.16 5.53 -0.43
C MET A 141 -15.47 4.76 -1.55
N GLY A 142 -15.06 5.50 -2.60
CA GLY A 142 -14.37 4.95 -3.75
C GLY A 142 -12.86 5.10 -3.65
N HIS A 143 -12.20 4.85 -4.76
CA HIS A 143 -10.75 4.81 -4.88
C HIS A 143 -10.07 6.09 -4.37
N VAL A 144 -9.01 5.90 -3.59
CA VAL A 144 -8.19 6.94 -2.93
C VAL A 144 -9.00 7.97 -2.12
N TYR A 145 -10.06 7.53 -1.46
CA TYR A 145 -10.97 8.42 -0.72
C TYR A 145 -10.28 9.37 0.27
N PRO A 146 -9.13 9.06 0.88
CA PRO A 146 -8.44 10.02 1.74
C PRO A 146 -8.09 11.34 1.03
N LEU A 147 -7.95 11.32 -0.30
CA LEU A 147 -7.64 12.52 -1.10
C LEU A 147 -8.89 13.35 -1.45
N TRP A 148 -10.10 12.83 -1.18
CA TRP A 148 -11.34 13.51 -1.53
C TRP A 148 -11.71 14.61 -0.51
N PRO A 149 -12.37 15.70 -0.96
CA PRO A 149 -12.84 16.78 -0.07
C PRO A 149 -14.13 16.39 0.68
N SER A 150 -14.22 15.14 1.14
CA SER A 150 -15.36 14.59 1.91
C SER A 150 -15.07 14.59 3.41
N PRO A 151 -16.09 14.41 4.28
CA PRO A 151 -15.88 14.22 5.71
C PRO A 151 -14.96 13.02 6.02
N GLU A 152 -15.17 11.90 5.32
CA GLU A 152 -14.38 10.66 5.43
C GLU A 152 -12.94 10.91 5.01
N GLY A 153 -12.70 11.58 3.87
CA GLY A 153 -11.38 11.94 3.41
C GLY A 153 -10.66 12.88 4.40
N ARG A 154 -11.37 13.86 4.98
CA ARG A 154 -10.79 14.72 6.02
C ARG A 154 -10.43 13.94 7.29
N LYS A 155 -11.25 12.96 7.68
CA LYS A 155 -10.95 12.08 8.82
C LYS A 155 -9.68 11.26 8.54
N ALA A 156 -9.63 10.57 7.40
CA ALA A 156 -8.46 9.77 7.01
C ALA A 156 -7.17 10.60 6.96
N ARG A 157 -7.21 11.82 6.39
CA ARG A 157 -6.03 12.70 6.39
C ARG A 157 -5.57 13.10 7.80
N ARG A 158 -6.48 13.27 8.77
CA ARG A 158 -6.08 13.51 10.17
C ARG A 158 -5.41 12.27 10.77
N GLU A 159 -5.97 11.08 10.56
CA GLU A 159 -5.38 9.83 11.00
C GLU A 159 -3.98 9.62 10.40
N ILE A 160 -3.81 9.88 9.10
CA ILE A 160 -2.49 9.83 8.44
C ILE A 160 -1.52 10.85 9.06
N ALA A 161 -1.97 12.07 9.31
CA ALA A 161 -1.14 13.09 9.96
C ALA A 161 -0.73 12.70 11.38
N GLU A 162 -1.63 12.07 12.14
CA GLU A 162 -1.33 11.54 13.49
C GLU A 162 -0.27 10.43 13.42
N ILE A 163 -0.37 9.51 12.46
CA ILE A 163 0.65 8.47 12.21
C ILE A 163 2.02 9.12 11.94
N ILE A 164 2.07 10.11 11.03
CA ILE A 164 3.31 10.80 10.67
C ILE A 164 3.91 11.51 11.89
N ASN A 165 3.09 12.22 12.67
CA ASN A 165 3.55 12.96 13.85
C ASN A 165 4.08 12.00 14.93
N HIS A 166 3.37 10.90 15.20
CA HIS A 166 3.80 9.89 16.16
C HIS A 166 5.17 9.30 15.81
N ILE A 167 5.44 9.08 14.52
CA ILE A 167 6.73 8.58 14.04
C ILE A 167 7.83 9.63 14.22
N SER A 168 7.54 10.91 13.98
CA SER A 168 8.51 11.99 14.09
C SER A 168 8.91 12.32 15.55
N GLU A 169 7.99 12.12 16.50
CA GLU A 169 8.17 12.45 17.92
C GLU A 169 8.81 11.31 18.73
N SER A 170 8.75 10.08 18.26
CA SER A 170 9.30 8.94 18.98
C SER A 170 10.84 8.90 18.84
N PRO A 171 11.60 8.86 19.93
CA PRO A 171 13.06 8.80 19.88
C PRO A 171 13.52 7.55 19.11
N SER A 172 14.58 7.72 18.31
CA SER A 172 15.30 6.60 17.69
C SER A 172 15.85 5.71 18.81
N ILE A 173 15.35 4.47 18.92
CA ILE A 173 15.90 3.44 19.83
C ILE A 173 17.19 2.93 19.20
#